data_470d6a08c09f7a0e1884649bdbb072c2
#
_entry.id   470d6a08c09f7a0e1884649bdbb072c2
#
_cell.length_a   1.000
_cell.length_b   1.000
_cell.length_c   1.000
_cell.angle_alpha   90.00
_cell.angle_beta   90.00
_cell.angle_gamma   90.00
#
_symmetry.space_group_name_H-M   'P 1'
#
loop_
_entity.id
_entity.type
_entity.pdbx_description
1 polymer ?
#
loop_
_entity_poly.entity_id
_entity_poly.type
_entity_poly.pdbx_seq_one_letter_code
_entity_poly.pdbx_strand_id
1 'polypeptide(L)'
;MPSDFDLGSTGGSVNPVQMNGRGPHRFSAAPNAAYPGGKVPGGTAGSRKFAEGRRRNPVAIAALVVVALLLVAYVAGAVIFMGRFYPNTTLGNFDLSMKPFDQAVDELESAEKSYALSISGEGFSTNITAKDGGIQLDSDKVIAAAKGGMNPALWFVNMWGAHDVTENLTASADSTALRNLLTEEIEEFNAGQTASEDAAIVYDAESHSYKIKPEVNGTQLDAEEVVQQAITAMLSMQDTLKLDDDVVIKPQVLSTDSRLIQGTEAANKLVACDVTLVAQLANTTEDITQINGDVISQWVTFDENYAPTFNEAVMSEWASALVASLNTVGSTRTYTRGDGKQVSVSGGDYGWAVDTSSLVSTIEDAITNASQGEISVPCSQTGNGFTAPGMDWGAYCDVDLTEQYARYYDAKGNLLWESGIVSGKPGGEDATPTGTYYLKTHQSPSMLRGPKKEDGKYEWESEVQYWMPFVGNLVGLHDASWQPSSVFSNPDAYKTYGSHGCVNLPTDKAAEIYGIIQNGDPVIVHW
;
A
#
# COMPACT_ATOMS: atom_id res chain seq x y z
N MET A 1 -30.18 -10.59 21.49
CA MET A 1 -29.84 -10.90 22.90
C MET A 1 -28.34 -11.06 22.96
N PRO A 2 -27.62 -10.24 23.72
CA PRO A 2 -26.18 -10.29 23.81
C PRO A 2 -25.74 -11.24 24.90
N SER A 3 -24.59 -11.86 24.72
CA SER A 3 -23.86 -12.53 25.80
C SER A 3 -22.48 -11.89 25.91
N ASP A 4 -22.28 -11.22 27.03
CA ASP A 4 -21.06 -10.68 27.55
C ASP A 4 -19.97 -11.74 27.65
N PHE A 5 -18.74 -11.40 27.28
CA PHE A 5 -17.54 -12.04 27.80
C PHE A 5 -16.56 -10.98 28.33
N ASP A 6 -16.35 -11.11 29.62
CA ASP A 6 -15.55 -10.34 30.55
C ASP A 6 -14.06 -10.49 30.22
N LEU A 7 -13.34 -9.36 30.15
CA LEU A 7 -11.89 -9.30 29.99
C LEU A 7 -11.23 -9.07 31.35
N GLY A 8 -10.71 -10.14 31.90
CA GLY A 8 -9.87 -10.14 33.10
C GLY A 8 -8.55 -9.36 32.87
N SER A 9 -8.40 -8.31 33.64
CA SER A 9 -7.18 -7.53 33.77
C SER A 9 -6.12 -8.29 34.55
N THR A 10 -4.90 -8.40 34.01
CA THR A 10 -3.70 -8.67 34.80
C THR A 10 -2.72 -7.52 34.63
N GLY A 11 -2.63 -6.71 35.67
CA GLY A 11 -1.65 -5.65 35.80
C GLY A 11 -0.24 -6.20 35.98
N GLY A 12 0.68 -5.71 35.16
CA GLY A 12 2.13 -5.83 35.36
C GLY A 12 2.71 -4.47 35.70
N SER A 13 2.99 -4.26 36.96
CA SER A 13 3.66 -3.09 37.53
C SER A 13 5.13 -3.10 37.13
N VAL A 14 5.59 -2.06 36.45
CA VAL A 14 7.01 -1.78 36.25
C VAL A 14 7.38 -0.56 37.08
N ASN A 15 8.23 -0.76 38.08
CA ASN A 15 8.79 0.26 38.94
C ASN A 15 9.72 1.21 38.16
N PRO A 16 9.66 2.53 38.37
CA PRO A 16 10.67 3.46 37.86
C PRO A 16 11.88 3.50 38.78
N VAL A 17 13.06 3.41 38.19
CA VAL A 17 14.37 3.58 38.83
C VAL A 17 14.53 5.01 39.29
N GLN A 18 14.72 5.20 40.59
CA GLN A 18 15.08 6.49 41.21
C GLN A 18 16.53 6.86 40.86
N MET A 19 16.73 7.97 40.18
CA MET A 19 18.02 8.65 40.15
C MET A 19 18.14 9.58 41.36
N ASN A 20 19.15 9.31 42.18
CA ASN A 20 19.56 10.13 43.32
C ASN A 20 20.14 11.47 42.85
N GLY A 21 19.39 12.53 42.98
CA GLY A 21 19.89 13.90 42.88
C GLY A 21 20.51 14.33 44.21
N ARG A 22 21.79 14.65 44.21
CA ARG A 22 22.43 15.38 45.31
C ARG A 22 22.13 16.87 45.19
N GLY A 23 21.36 17.40 46.13
CA GLY A 23 21.10 18.82 46.27
C GLY A 23 22.26 19.57 46.96
N PRO A 24 22.29 20.90 46.84
CA PRO A 24 23.41 21.71 47.32
C PRO A 24 23.33 21.99 48.83
N HIS A 25 24.50 21.91 49.47
CA HIS A 25 24.66 22.28 50.88
C HIS A 25 24.55 23.79 51.09
N ARG A 26 23.57 24.21 51.84
CA ARG A 26 23.47 25.54 52.46
C ARG A 26 24.42 25.59 53.65
N PHE A 27 25.33 26.57 53.63
CA PHE A 27 26.00 26.99 54.86
C PHE A 27 25.08 27.96 55.61
N SER A 28 24.82 27.56 56.88
CA SER A 28 24.10 28.39 57.83
C SER A 28 25.10 29.02 58.79
N ALA A 29 24.81 30.26 59.16
CA ALA A 29 25.63 31.12 60.00
C ALA A 29 25.52 30.78 61.50
N ALA A 30 26.61 31.07 62.17
CA ALA A 30 26.85 31.52 63.52
C ALA A 30 26.04 30.92 64.72
N PRO A 31 26.53 30.98 65.97
CA PRO A 31 26.66 32.25 66.70
C PRO A 31 27.81 32.32 67.73
N ASN A 32 28.01 33.58 68.15
CA ASN A 32 28.77 34.06 69.34
C ASN A 32 28.80 33.23 70.59
N ALA A 33 29.99 33.24 71.28
CA ALA A 33 30.14 33.30 72.76
C ALA A 33 31.55 33.84 73.07
N ALA A 34 31.65 34.97 73.54
CA ALA A 34 31.66 35.48 74.95
C ALA A 34 32.98 35.21 75.69
N TYR A 35 33.55 36.33 76.00
CA TYR A 35 34.64 36.63 76.97
C TYR A 35 34.65 35.78 78.28
N PRO A 36 35.78 35.77 79.05
CA PRO A 36 36.26 36.89 79.83
C PRO A 36 37.82 36.97 79.96
N GLY A 37 38.43 38.11 80.08
CA GLY A 37 38.57 39.00 81.22
C GLY A 37 39.87 38.77 82.03
N GLY A 38 40.63 39.80 82.17
CA GLY A 38 41.59 39.79 83.22
C GLY A 38 42.85 40.62 83.03
N LYS A 39 42.77 41.89 83.50
CA LYS A 39 43.68 42.65 84.33
C LYS A 39 44.97 43.26 83.78
N VAL A 40 44.97 44.55 83.85
CA VAL A 40 46.11 45.48 83.90
C VAL A 40 46.77 45.35 85.30
N PRO A 41 48.07 45.62 85.45
CA PRO A 41 48.49 46.97 85.84
C PRO A 41 49.83 47.38 85.22
N GLY A 42 50.02 48.60 84.86
CA GLY A 42 50.40 49.77 85.56
C GLY A 42 51.89 49.99 85.66
N GLY A 43 52.26 51.18 85.18
CA GLY A 43 53.40 51.83 85.83
C GLY A 43 54.58 52.22 84.91
N THR A 44 54.61 53.47 84.71
CA THR A 44 55.66 54.46 84.86
C THR A 44 56.70 54.67 83.73
N ALA A 45 56.63 55.83 83.21
CA ALA A 45 57.59 56.87 82.99
C ALA A 45 59.06 56.56 82.59
N GLY A 46 59.51 57.18 81.53
CA GLY A 46 60.90 57.58 81.49
C GLY A 46 61.52 57.76 80.12
N SER A 47 61.60 59.07 79.78
CA SER A 47 62.68 59.73 79.08
C SER A 47 63.04 59.38 77.64
N ARG A 48 62.91 60.48 76.92
CA ARG A 48 63.64 60.90 75.71
C ARG A 48 64.93 60.22 75.39
N LYS A 49 65.13 59.78 74.16
CA LYS A 49 66.39 60.01 73.39
C LYS A 49 66.13 59.99 71.87
N PHE A 50 66.51 61.03 71.32
CA PHE A 50 67.04 61.41 70.00
C PHE A 50 66.92 60.49 68.79
N ALA A 51 66.54 61.12 67.69
CA ALA A 51 66.55 60.63 66.36
C ALA A 51 67.91 60.23 65.89
N GLU A 52 68.06 58.98 65.48
CA GLU A 52 69.18 58.56 64.63
C GLU A 52 68.64 58.40 63.20
N GLY A 53 69.21 59.10 62.30
CA GLY A 53 68.87 59.11 60.88
C GLY A 53 69.00 57.73 60.28
N ARG A 54 67.82 57.19 59.86
CA ARG A 54 67.72 55.99 59.08
C ARG A 54 68.38 56.21 57.74
N ARG A 55 69.65 55.75 57.60
CA ARG A 55 70.26 55.64 56.30
C ARG A 55 69.36 54.83 55.38
N ARG A 56 68.71 55.48 54.41
CA ARG A 56 67.95 54.83 53.38
C ARG A 56 68.88 53.90 52.59
N ASN A 57 68.63 52.61 52.72
CA ASN A 57 69.36 51.55 52.08
C ASN A 57 69.27 51.74 50.54
N PRO A 58 70.30 52.05 49.81
CA PRO A 58 70.23 52.36 48.36
C PRO A 58 69.64 51.17 47.56
N VAL A 59 69.81 49.95 48.06
CA VAL A 59 69.19 48.72 47.47
C VAL A 59 67.69 48.73 47.61
N ALA A 60 67.13 49.20 48.76
CA ALA A 60 65.67 49.28 48.97
C ALA A 60 65.05 50.39 48.09
N ILE A 61 65.78 51.48 47.85
CA ILE A 61 65.32 52.53 46.93
C ILE A 61 65.33 52.00 45.49
N ALA A 62 66.41 51.33 45.08
CA ALA A 62 66.48 50.69 43.77
C ALA A 62 65.41 49.65 43.55
N ALA A 63 65.12 48.80 44.57
CA ALA A 63 64.02 47.86 44.51
C ALA A 63 62.62 48.54 44.39
N LEU A 64 62.42 49.64 45.14
CA LEU A 64 61.19 50.43 45.04
C LEU A 64 60.98 51.09 43.66
N VAL A 65 62.08 51.58 43.12
CA VAL A 65 62.11 52.15 41.73
C VAL A 65 61.80 51.07 40.68
N VAL A 66 62.39 49.88 40.82
CA VAL A 66 62.04 48.73 39.93
C VAL A 66 60.59 48.32 40.07
N VAL A 67 60.09 48.18 41.31
CA VAL A 67 58.62 47.85 41.54
C VAL A 67 57.74 48.97 40.96
N ALA A 68 58.10 50.25 41.16
CA ALA A 68 57.31 51.34 40.60
C ALA A 68 57.35 51.35 39.07
N LEU A 69 58.46 51.02 38.44
CA LEU A 69 58.58 50.90 36.96
C LEU A 69 57.75 49.69 36.47
N LEU A 70 57.82 48.58 37.17
CA LEU A 70 57.00 47.41 36.85
C LEU A 70 55.52 47.71 36.99
N LEU A 71 55.09 48.45 38.04
CA LEU A 71 53.70 48.88 38.25
C LEU A 71 53.25 49.85 37.15
N VAL A 72 54.09 50.80 36.73
CA VAL A 72 53.81 51.69 35.61
C VAL A 72 53.69 50.90 34.30
N ALA A 73 54.62 49.94 34.06
CA ALA A 73 54.53 49.09 32.89
C ALA A 73 53.27 48.23 32.92
N TYR A 74 52.86 47.68 34.07
CA TYR A 74 51.64 46.89 34.23
C TYR A 74 50.40 47.73 33.95
N VAL A 75 50.28 48.93 34.55
CA VAL A 75 49.19 49.86 34.30
C VAL A 75 49.14 50.28 32.84
N ALA A 76 50.30 50.63 32.26
CA ALA A 76 50.38 51.00 30.84
C ALA A 76 49.86 49.86 29.94
N GLY A 77 50.28 48.63 30.22
CA GLY A 77 49.77 47.44 29.50
C GLY A 77 48.26 47.24 29.67
N ALA A 78 47.74 47.38 30.91
CA ALA A 78 46.33 47.29 31.18
C ALA A 78 45.53 48.37 30.40
N VAL A 79 46.01 49.60 30.31
CA VAL A 79 45.41 50.69 29.55
C VAL A 79 45.41 50.41 28.05
N ILE A 80 46.49 49.85 27.51
CA ILE A 80 46.56 49.44 26.10
C ILE A 80 45.51 48.42 25.77
N PHE A 81 45.35 47.39 26.59
CA PHE A 81 44.35 46.31 26.37
C PHE A 81 42.95 46.68 26.80
N MET A 82 42.66 47.84 27.33
CA MET A 82 41.29 48.36 27.48
C MET A 82 40.65 48.70 26.12
N GLY A 83 41.42 48.96 25.08
CA GLY A 83 40.93 49.33 23.75
C GLY A 83 41.39 48.41 22.61
N ARG A 84 42.06 47.32 22.93
CA ARG A 84 42.63 46.40 21.92
C ARG A 84 42.48 44.94 22.32
N PHE A 85 42.45 44.06 21.31
CA PHE A 85 42.54 42.62 21.51
C PHE A 85 43.93 42.18 21.97
N TYR A 86 44.01 41.03 22.63
CA TYR A 86 45.30 40.41 22.96
C TYR A 86 46.03 39.92 21.69
N PRO A 87 47.36 39.72 21.75
CA PRO A 87 48.09 38.99 20.71
C PRO A 87 47.48 37.62 20.48
N ASN A 88 47.59 37.09 19.26
CA ASN A 88 47.06 35.79 18.87
C ASN A 88 45.55 35.63 19.12
N THR A 89 44.76 36.71 18.98
CA THR A 89 43.29 36.67 19.01
C THR A 89 42.75 36.48 17.59
N THR A 90 41.92 35.42 17.40
CA THR A 90 41.26 35.11 16.12
C THR A 90 39.76 35.05 16.31
N LEU A 91 39.04 35.49 15.29
CA LEU A 91 37.56 35.41 15.20
C LEU A 91 37.25 34.80 13.82
N GLY A 92 37.02 33.49 13.76
CA GLY A 92 36.93 32.79 12.50
C GLY A 92 38.20 32.97 11.67
N ASN A 93 38.05 33.46 10.47
CA ASN A 93 39.16 33.76 9.57
C ASN A 93 39.82 35.14 9.81
N PHE A 94 39.30 35.93 10.78
CA PHE A 94 39.81 37.27 11.06
C PHE A 94 40.89 37.21 12.12
N ASP A 95 42.09 37.79 11.80
CA ASP A 95 43.14 38.02 12.78
C ASP A 95 42.91 39.36 13.50
N LEU A 96 42.43 39.29 14.73
CA LEU A 96 42.16 40.44 15.58
C LEU A 96 43.36 40.79 16.48
N SER A 97 44.52 40.14 16.33
CA SER A 97 45.68 40.29 17.16
C SER A 97 46.12 41.77 17.25
N MET A 98 46.13 42.32 18.47
CA MET A 98 46.56 43.70 18.75
C MET A 98 45.68 44.81 18.10
N LYS A 99 44.64 44.47 17.38
CA LYS A 99 43.76 45.46 16.72
C LYS A 99 42.95 46.24 17.74
N PRO A 100 42.79 47.55 17.56
CA PRO A 100 41.79 48.34 18.26
C PRO A 100 40.40 47.79 18.00
N PHE A 101 39.50 47.88 18.98
CA PHE A 101 38.15 47.34 18.84
C PHE A 101 37.33 48.03 17.72
N ASP A 102 37.47 49.35 17.53
CA ASP A 102 36.86 50.12 16.44
C ASP A 102 37.37 49.66 15.07
N GLN A 103 38.69 49.43 14.92
CA GLN A 103 39.27 48.90 13.69
C GLN A 103 38.76 47.48 13.40
N ALA A 104 38.56 46.67 14.43
CA ALA A 104 37.99 45.34 14.25
C ALA A 104 36.53 45.37 13.77
N VAL A 105 35.74 46.35 14.26
CA VAL A 105 34.37 46.60 13.76
C VAL A 105 34.40 46.99 12.29
N ASP A 106 35.23 47.99 11.91
CA ASP A 106 35.37 48.47 10.53
C ASP A 106 35.80 47.34 9.57
N GLU A 107 36.67 46.45 10.03
CA GLU A 107 37.15 45.30 9.24
C GLU A 107 36.04 44.28 9.03
N LEU A 108 35.25 43.96 10.06
CA LEU A 108 34.09 43.05 9.94
C LEU A 108 33.04 43.63 9.02
N GLU A 109 32.69 44.93 9.15
CA GLU A 109 31.75 45.57 8.23
C GLU A 109 32.25 45.62 6.78
N SER A 110 33.57 45.83 6.59
CA SER A 110 34.14 45.78 5.26
C SER A 110 34.14 44.37 4.65
N ALA A 111 34.44 43.39 5.48
CA ALA A 111 34.36 41.98 5.09
C ALA A 111 32.94 41.55 4.73
N GLU A 112 31.93 41.93 5.54
CA GLU A 112 30.54 41.69 5.22
C GLU A 112 30.15 42.23 3.84
N LYS A 113 30.50 43.48 3.56
CA LYS A 113 30.16 44.13 2.26
C LYS A 113 30.81 43.46 1.05
N SER A 114 31.96 42.82 1.22
CA SER A 114 32.67 42.11 0.16
C SER A 114 32.54 40.60 0.19
N TYR A 115 31.83 40.08 1.20
CA TYR A 115 31.69 38.64 1.39
C TYR A 115 30.87 37.98 0.26
N ALA A 116 31.37 36.86 -0.24
CA ALA A 116 30.68 35.98 -1.13
C ALA A 116 31.06 34.53 -0.80
N LEU A 117 30.04 33.65 -0.69
CA LEU A 117 30.23 32.23 -0.55
C LEU A 117 30.23 31.59 -1.93
N SER A 118 31.33 30.94 -2.31
CA SER A 118 31.41 30.10 -3.49
C SER A 118 31.02 28.67 -3.14
N ILE A 119 29.88 28.20 -3.67
CA ILE A 119 29.38 26.85 -3.49
C ILE A 119 29.74 26.06 -4.75
N SER A 120 30.33 24.87 -4.61
CA SER A 120 30.66 24.01 -5.75
C SER A 120 30.77 22.55 -5.36
N GLY A 121 30.37 21.65 -6.23
CA GLY A 121 30.43 20.19 -6.06
C GLY A 121 29.29 19.50 -6.77
N GLU A 122 29.41 18.21 -7.00
CA GLU A 122 28.38 17.36 -7.63
C GLU A 122 27.80 17.94 -8.94
N GLY A 123 28.62 18.67 -9.69
CA GLY A 123 28.22 19.33 -10.96
C GLY A 123 27.48 20.66 -10.80
N PHE A 124 27.15 21.06 -9.59
CA PHE A 124 26.56 22.36 -9.27
C PHE A 124 27.61 23.41 -8.91
N SER A 125 27.38 24.68 -9.24
CA SER A 125 28.18 25.78 -8.77
C SER A 125 27.41 27.08 -8.79
N THR A 126 27.56 27.86 -7.70
CA THR A 126 27.00 29.20 -7.59
C THR A 126 27.83 30.08 -6.67
N ASN A 127 27.61 31.40 -6.71
CA ASN A 127 28.22 32.39 -5.84
C ASN A 127 27.14 33.23 -5.17
N ILE A 128 27.08 33.17 -3.85
CA ILE A 128 26.07 33.89 -3.04
C ILE A 128 26.76 35.05 -2.31
N THR A 129 26.41 36.29 -2.63
CA THR A 129 26.90 37.46 -1.89
C THR A 129 26.17 37.61 -0.53
N ALA A 130 26.78 38.34 0.40
CA ALA A 130 26.14 38.65 1.69
C ALA A 130 24.76 39.29 1.50
N LYS A 131 24.61 40.13 0.49
CA LYS A 131 23.34 40.80 0.17
C LYS A 131 22.29 39.80 -0.32
N ASP A 132 22.66 38.90 -1.22
CA ASP A 132 21.72 37.92 -1.81
C ASP A 132 21.33 36.85 -0.79
N GLY A 133 22.26 36.46 0.10
CA GLY A 133 22.00 35.56 1.22
C GLY A 133 21.33 36.22 2.44
N GLY A 134 21.07 37.53 2.39
CA GLY A 134 20.44 38.26 3.50
C GLY A 134 21.26 38.25 4.79
N ILE A 135 22.60 38.12 4.70
CA ILE A 135 23.46 38.13 5.88
C ILE A 135 23.56 39.55 6.44
N GLN A 136 23.36 39.64 7.73
CA GLN A 136 23.60 40.86 8.52
C GLN A 136 24.48 40.49 9.70
N LEU A 137 25.71 41.05 9.70
CA LEU A 137 26.65 40.95 10.80
C LEU A 137 26.51 42.18 11.67
N ASP A 138 26.02 42.06 12.90
CA ASP A 138 26.07 43.13 13.88
C ASP A 138 27.50 43.19 14.44
N SER A 139 28.39 43.80 13.67
CA SER A 139 29.81 43.90 13.99
C SER A 139 30.08 44.45 15.37
N ASP A 140 29.28 45.44 15.81
CA ASP A 140 29.38 46.00 17.15
C ASP A 140 29.07 44.97 18.24
N LYS A 141 28.00 44.18 18.08
CA LYS A 141 27.65 43.14 19.04
C LYS A 141 28.65 42.00 19.06
N VAL A 142 29.12 41.59 17.89
CA VAL A 142 30.14 40.53 17.77
C VAL A 142 31.43 40.95 18.50
N ILE A 143 31.94 42.16 18.24
CA ILE A 143 33.13 42.66 18.90
C ILE A 143 32.87 42.95 20.39
N ALA A 144 31.66 43.40 20.77
CA ALA A 144 31.29 43.54 22.18
C ALA A 144 31.29 42.18 22.92
N ALA A 145 30.80 41.12 22.29
CA ALA A 145 30.82 39.78 22.87
C ALA A 145 32.26 39.22 22.95
N ALA A 146 33.03 39.33 21.89
CA ALA A 146 34.44 38.90 21.85
C ALA A 146 35.31 39.57 22.92
N LYS A 147 35.14 40.89 23.14
CA LYS A 147 35.87 41.60 24.22
C LYS A 147 35.33 41.32 25.59
N GLY A 148 34.05 40.83 25.73
CA GLY A 148 33.43 40.56 27.02
C GLY A 148 34.14 39.50 27.85
N GLY A 149 34.87 38.60 27.24
CA GLY A 149 35.74 37.61 27.89
C GLY A 149 37.13 38.11 28.28
N MET A 150 37.49 39.34 27.90
CA MET A 150 38.80 39.90 28.15
C MET A 150 38.85 40.66 29.47
N ASN A 151 39.90 40.44 30.28
CA ASN A 151 40.16 41.21 31.48
C ASN A 151 41.49 41.97 31.31
N PRO A 152 41.47 43.29 31.01
CA PRO A 152 42.69 44.09 30.80
C PRO A 152 43.72 44.02 31.93
N ALA A 153 43.28 43.72 33.16
CA ALA A 153 44.21 43.55 34.28
C ALA A 153 45.00 42.25 34.19
N LEU A 154 44.56 41.28 33.43
CA LEU A 154 45.26 39.97 33.25
C LEU A 154 46.11 39.96 31.95
N TRP A 155 46.34 41.10 31.34
CA TRP A 155 47.06 41.22 30.07
C TRP A 155 48.40 40.48 30.07
N PHE A 156 49.16 40.60 31.17
CA PHE A 156 50.50 39.99 31.29
C PHE A 156 50.47 38.46 31.20
N VAL A 157 49.40 37.81 31.69
CA VAL A 157 49.22 36.37 31.61
C VAL A 157 48.71 35.98 30.23
N ASN A 158 47.75 36.74 29.70
CA ASN A 158 47.02 36.41 28.47
C ASN A 158 47.77 36.78 27.19
N MET A 159 48.80 37.65 27.24
CA MET A 159 49.58 38.05 26.04
C MET A 159 50.34 36.90 25.37
N TRP A 160 50.46 35.74 26.05
CA TRP A 160 51.24 34.59 25.55
C TRP A 160 50.36 33.44 25.05
N GLY A 161 49.06 33.50 25.29
CA GLY A 161 48.09 32.49 24.86
C GLY A 161 47.51 32.76 23.49
N ALA A 162 46.93 31.72 22.86
CA ALA A 162 46.03 31.89 21.73
C ALA A 162 44.62 32.13 22.26
N HIS A 163 43.88 33.06 21.64
CA HIS A 163 42.53 33.45 22.00
C HIS A 163 41.62 33.30 20.80
N ASP A 164 40.99 32.13 20.68
CA ASP A 164 39.96 31.91 19.69
C ASP A 164 38.62 32.39 20.27
N VAL A 165 38.05 33.41 19.66
CA VAL A 165 36.77 34.00 20.05
C VAL A 165 35.68 33.78 18.97
N THR A 166 35.89 32.79 18.11
CA THR A 166 35.01 32.44 16.98
C THR A 166 33.58 32.12 17.42
N GLU A 167 33.39 31.58 18.64
CA GLU A 167 32.06 31.35 19.22
C GLU A 167 31.19 32.62 19.36
N ASN A 168 31.84 33.81 19.31
CA ASN A 168 31.13 35.08 19.36
C ASN A 168 30.77 35.63 17.98
N LEU A 169 31.20 34.95 16.89
CA LEU A 169 30.78 35.28 15.53
C LEU A 169 29.34 34.85 15.30
N THR A 170 28.41 35.67 15.72
CA THR A 170 26.97 35.49 15.51
C THR A 170 26.51 36.42 14.40
N ALA A 171 26.53 35.91 13.17
CA ALA A 171 25.78 36.55 12.09
C ALA A 171 24.30 36.21 12.23
N SER A 172 23.42 37.18 12.04
CA SER A 172 22.01 36.92 11.78
C SER A 172 21.86 36.86 10.27
N ALA A 173 21.41 35.71 9.75
CA ALA A 173 21.07 35.59 8.36
C ALA A 173 19.54 35.65 8.23
N ASP A 174 19.03 36.37 7.24
CA ASP A 174 17.68 36.11 6.74
C ASP A 174 17.73 34.81 5.95
N SER A 175 17.63 33.70 6.68
CA SER A 175 17.67 32.36 6.09
C SER A 175 16.58 32.14 5.04
N THR A 176 15.54 32.99 5.01
CA THR A 176 14.45 32.91 4.05
C THR A 176 14.90 33.34 2.65
N ALA A 177 15.66 34.44 2.56
CA ALA A 177 16.17 34.92 1.26
C ALA A 177 17.16 33.91 0.65
N LEU A 178 18.12 33.44 1.46
CA LEU A 178 19.08 32.41 1.04
C LEU A 178 18.39 31.10 0.62
N ARG A 179 17.44 30.64 1.42
CA ARG A 179 16.66 29.43 1.12
C ARG A 179 15.96 29.56 -0.23
N ASN A 180 15.21 30.62 -0.44
CA ASN A 180 14.46 30.83 -1.68
C ASN A 180 15.39 30.86 -2.90
N LEU A 181 16.52 31.58 -2.80
CA LEU A 181 17.48 31.68 -3.90
C LEU A 181 18.11 30.32 -4.23
N LEU A 182 18.65 29.63 -3.23
CA LEU A 182 19.30 28.34 -3.45
C LEU A 182 18.30 27.26 -3.88
N THR A 183 17.08 27.25 -3.32
CA THR A 183 16.05 26.29 -3.75
C THR A 183 15.72 26.48 -5.23
N GLU A 184 15.53 27.74 -5.69
CA GLU A 184 15.24 28.02 -7.10
C GLU A 184 16.41 27.57 -8.02
N GLU A 185 17.65 27.89 -7.67
CA GLU A 185 18.83 27.50 -8.46
C GLU A 185 19.04 25.98 -8.51
N ILE A 186 18.78 25.29 -7.38
CA ILE A 186 18.90 23.82 -7.30
C ILE A 186 17.76 23.14 -8.04
N GLU A 187 16.54 23.66 -7.99
CA GLU A 187 15.42 23.14 -8.77
C GLU A 187 15.68 23.26 -10.28
N GLU A 188 16.24 24.40 -10.73
CA GLU A 188 16.68 24.56 -12.12
C GLU A 188 17.78 23.57 -12.51
N PHE A 189 18.79 23.41 -11.66
CA PHE A 189 19.84 22.42 -11.85
C PHE A 189 19.27 21.00 -11.92
N ASN A 190 18.38 20.63 -10.96
CA ASN A 190 17.77 19.32 -10.84
C ASN A 190 16.87 18.95 -12.03
N ALA A 191 16.32 19.93 -12.73
CA ALA A 191 15.52 19.69 -13.93
C ALA A 191 16.31 19.01 -15.07
N GLY A 192 17.64 19.16 -15.08
CA GLY A 192 18.54 18.49 -16.02
C GLY A 192 19.20 17.21 -15.49
N GLN A 193 18.91 16.83 -14.26
CA GLN A 193 19.55 15.70 -13.57
C GLN A 193 18.69 14.43 -13.58
N THR A 194 19.33 13.29 -13.30
CA THR A 194 18.63 12.03 -13.12
C THR A 194 18.00 11.98 -11.73
N ALA A 195 16.69 11.69 -11.68
CA ALA A 195 16.01 11.46 -10.40
C ALA A 195 16.44 10.14 -9.77
N SER A 196 16.54 10.10 -8.45
CA SER A 196 16.71 8.87 -7.70
C SER A 196 15.40 8.06 -7.72
N GLU A 197 15.50 6.75 -7.96
CA GLU A 197 14.36 5.83 -7.87
C GLU A 197 14.71 4.67 -6.94
N ASP A 198 13.77 4.28 -6.10
CA ASP A 198 13.89 3.10 -5.26
C ASP A 198 13.82 1.81 -6.08
N ALA A 199 14.51 0.77 -5.61
CA ALA A 199 14.31 -0.56 -6.12
C ALA A 199 12.87 -1.04 -5.85
N ALA A 200 12.28 -1.78 -6.78
CA ALA A 200 10.90 -2.23 -6.70
C ALA A 200 10.73 -3.66 -7.22
N ILE A 201 9.71 -4.36 -6.70
CA ILE A 201 9.28 -5.64 -7.25
C ILE A 201 8.34 -5.37 -8.42
N VAL A 202 8.67 -5.90 -9.60
CA VAL A 202 7.87 -5.75 -10.82
C VAL A 202 7.61 -7.11 -11.45
N TYR A 203 6.41 -7.29 -12.01
CA TYR A 203 6.12 -8.48 -12.81
C TYR A 203 6.67 -8.30 -14.23
N ASP A 204 7.37 -9.30 -14.70
CA ASP A 204 7.91 -9.36 -16.05
C ASP A 204 7.16 -10.42 -16.88
N ALA A 205 6.34 -9.93 -17.81
CA ALA A 205 5.50 -10.78 -18.66
C ALA A 205 6.30 -11.66 -19.64
N GLU A 206 7.55 -11.32 -19.95
CA GLU A 206 8.37 -12.15 -20.85
C GLU A 206 8.87 -13.43 -20.15
N SER A 207 9.19 -13.31 -18.86
CA SER A 207 9.64 -14.46 -18.06
C SER A 207 8.55 -15.04 -17.17
N HIS A 208 7.34 -14.49 -17.20
CA HIS A 208 6.20 -14.85 -16.36
C HIS A 208 6.54 -14.91 -14.88
N SER A 209 7.34 -13.94 -14.40
CA SER A 209 7.85 -13.95 -13.03
C SER A 209 8.06 -12.53 -12.49
N TYR A 210 8.11 -12.41 -11.17
CA TYR A 210 8.50 -11.18 -10.50
C TYR A 210 10.01 -11.04 -10.48
N LYS A 211 10.50 -9.82 -10.72
CA LYS A 211 11.91 -9.44 -10.67
C LYS A 211 12.07 -8.19 -9.84
N ILE A 212 13.27 -8.00 -9.28
CA ILE A 212 13.64 -6.73 -8.68
C ILE A 212 14.11 -5.81 -9.80
N LYS A 213 13.36 -4.70 -10.04
CA LYS A 213 13.87 -3.55 -10.79
C LYS A 213 14.90 -2.86 -9.89
N PRO A 214 16.17 -2.77 -10.30
CA PRO A 214 17.18 -2.11 -9.48
C PRO A 214 16.85 -0.63 -9.26
N GLU A 215 17.36 -0.11 -8.16
CA GLU A 215 17.37 1.31 -7.86
C GLU A 215 18.13 2.11 -8.93
N VAL A 216 17.76 3.36 -9.08
CA VAL A 216 18.49 4.34 -9.87
C VAL A 216 19.17 5.33 -8.91
N ASN A 217 20.49 5.34 -8.90
CA ASN A 217 21.24 6.39 -8.21
C ASN A 217 21.05 7.71 -8.97
N GLY A 218 20.40 8.65 -8.32
CA GLY A 218 20.17 9.97 -8.89
C GLY A 218 21.43 10.84 -8.88
N THR A 219 21.33 11.98 -9.56
CA THR A 219 22.31 13.08 -9.51
C THR A 219 21.65 14.40 -9.09
N GLN A 220 20.40 14.35 -8.63
CA GLN A 220 19.69 15.49 -8.08
C GLN A 220 20.19 15.81 -6.68
N LEU A 221 20.27 17.10 -6.36
CA LEU A 221 20.68 17.58 -5.05
C LEU A 221 19.48 17.80 -4.14
N ASP A 222 19.64 17.51 -2.85
CA ASP A 222 18.71 17.90 -1.80
C ASP A 222 18.89 19.39 -1.49
N ALA A 223 17.93 20.19 -1.95
CA ALA A 223 17.96 21.64 -1.78
C ALA A 223 18.00 22.04 -0.30
N GLU A 224 17.28 21.30 0.58
CA GLU A 224 17.27 21.62 2.01
C GLU A 224 18.66 21.37 2.64
N GLU A 225 19.31 20.26 2.29
CA GLU A 225 20.64 19.94 2.81
C GLU A 225 21.69 20.96 2.34
N VAL A 226 21.68 21.32 1.05
CA VAL A 226 22.58 22.36 0.51
C VAL A 226 22.34 23.70 1.21
N VAL A 227 21.07 24.09 1.41
CA VAL A 227 20.72 25.33 2.11
C VAL A 227 21.24 25.30 3.55
N GLN A 228 21.11 24.20 4.28
CA GLN A 228 21.59 24.09 5.66
C GLN A 228 23.13 24.20 5.74
N GLN A 229 23.82 23.56 4.82
CA GLN A 229 25.27 23.66 4.72
C GLN A 229 25.70 25.07 4.35
N ALA A 230 25.02 25.73 3.41
CA ALA A 230 25.29 27.11 3.01
C ALA A 230 25.04 28.09 4.18
N ILE A 231 23.94 27.96 4.92
CA ILE A 231 23.68 28.75 6.13
C ILE A 231 24.83 28.60 7.12
N THR A 232 25.27 27.38 7.38
CA THR A 232 26.35 27.08 8.32
C THR A 232 27.68 27.71 7.87
N ALA A 233 28.01 27.60 6.58
CA ALA A 233 29.20 28.18 5.98
C ALA A 233 29.17 29.71 6.06
N MET A 234 28.05 30.33 5.72
CA MET A 234 27.88 31.76 5.76
C MET A 234 27.94 32.35 7.18
N LEU A 235 27.29 31.68 8.16
CA LEU A 235 27.36 32.09 9.57
C LEU A 235 28.80 32.04 10.13
N SER A 236 29.63 31.17 9.56
CA SER A 236 31.04 31.03 9.90
C SER A 236 31.95 31.89 9.01
N MET A 237 31.39 32.72 8.12
CA MET A 237 32.12 33.56 7.18
C MET A 237 33.18 32.75 6.34
N GLN A 238 32.78 31.53 5.92
CA GLN A 238 33.62 30.73 5.01
C GLN A 238 33.49 31.27 3.58
N ASP A 239 34.58 31.34 2.85
CA ASP A 239 34.55 31.81 1.46
C ASP A 239 34.17 30.74 0.45
N THR A 240 34.24 29.48 0.85
CA THR A 240 33.96 28.33 -0.01
C THR A 240 33.21 27.24 0.72
N LEU A 241 32.18 26.68 0.06
CA LEU A 241 31.51 25.48 0.45
C LEU A 241 31.68 24.43 -0.67
N LYS A 242 32.26 23.30 -0.34
CA LYS A 242 32.38 22.18 -1.25
C LYS A 242 31.31 21.18 -0.93
N LEU A 243 30.38 20.97 -1.87
CA LEU A 243 29.38 19.93 -1.80
C LEU A 243 30.03 18.57 -2.09
N ASP A 244 29.60 17.58 -1.36
CA ASP A 244 29.98 16.17 -1.55
C ASP A 244 28.75 15.30 -1.76
N ASP A 245 28.93 13.98 -1.81
CA ASP A 245 27.90 12.99 -2.08
C ASP A 245 26.76 12.97 -1.01
N ASP A 246 26.92 13.65 0.13
CA ASP A 246 25.90 13.69 1.19
C ASP A 246 24.70 14.56 0.80
N VAL A 247 24.90 15.53 -0.10
CA VAL A 247 23.80 16.38 -0.61
C VAL A 247 23.06 15.77 -1.79
N VAL A 248 23.48 14.60 -2.31
CA VAL A 248 22.79 13.93 -3.42
C VAL A 248 21.63 13.11 -2.90
N ILE A 249 20.46 13.26 -3.55
CA ILE A 249 19.28 12.47 -3.21
C ILE A 249 19.53 11.00 -3.60
N LYS A 250 19.55 10.14 -2.59
CA LYS A 250 19.83 8.71 -2.76
C LYS A 250 18.55 7.88 -2.69
N PRO A 251 18.48 6.72 -3.36
CA PRO A 251 17.38 5.80 -3.20
C PRO A 251 17.30 5.31 -1.74
N GLN A 252 16.07 5.22 -1.25
CA GLN A 252 15.79 4.76 0.12
C GLN A 252 15.79 3.23 0.22
N VAL A 253 15.43 2.57 -0.89
CA VAL A 253 15.34 1.11 -0.99
C VAL A 253 16.29 0.62 -2.08
N LEU A 254 17.17 -0.29 -1.70
CA LEU A 254 18.16 -0.86 -2.62
C LEU A 254 17.74 -2.27 -3.06
N SER A 255 18.18 -2.69 -4.22
CA SER A 255 17.96 -4.03 -4.78
C SER A 255 18.53 -5.17 -3.90
N THR A 256 19.43 -4.82 -2.98
CA THR A 256 20.00 -5.72 -1.97
C THR A 256 19.15 -5.81 -0.68
N ASP A 257 18.05 -5.07 -0.59
CA ASP A 257 17.16 -5.16 0.57
C ASP A 257 16.59 -6.58 0.70
N SER A 258 16.83 -7.20 1.83
CA SER A 258 16.39 -8.56 2.10
C SER A 258 14.87 -8.75 2.05
N ARG A 259 14.10 -7.69 2.34
CA ARG A 259 12.63 -7.70 2.24
C ARG A 259 12.18 -7.81 0.79
N LEU A 260 12.81 -7.04 -0.13
CA LEU A 260 12.53 -7.13 -1.58
C LEU A 260 12.87 -8.52 -2.11
N ILE A 261 14.02 -9.07 -1.73
CA ILE A 261 14.46 -10.41 -2.17
C ILE A 261 13.46 -11.45 -1.70
N GLN A 262 13.11 -11.48 -0.42
CA GLN A 262 12.14 -12.43 0.14
C GLN A 262 10.74 -12.26 -0.45
N GLY A 263 10.30 -11.00 -0.64
CA GLY A 263 9.01 -10.70 -1.28
C GLY A 263 8.95 -11.20 -2.72
N THR A 264 10.03 -10.98 -3.49
CA THR A 264 10.13 -11.47 -4.87
C THR A 264 10.08 -13.01 -4.92
N GLU A 265 10.82 -13.68 -4.04
CA GLU A 265 10.80 -15.14 -3.95
C GLU A 265 9.42 -15.68 -3.55
N ALA A 266 8.75 -15.01 -2.61
CA ALA A 266 7.41 -15.39 -2.18
C ALA A 266 6.37 -15.16 -3.29
N ALA A 267 6.44 -14.03 -4.00
CA ALA A 267 5.55 -13.73 -5.12
C ALA A 267 5.75 -14.71 -6.28
N ASN A 268 6.99 -15.12 -6.55
CA ASN A 268 7.29 -16.11 -7.58
C ASN A 268 6.72 -17.51 -7.26
N LYS A 269 6.54 -17.85 -5.99
CA LYS A 269 5.84 -19.09 -5.64
C LYS A 269 4.35 -19.03 -5.99
N LEU A 270 3.72 -17.86 -5.89
CA LEU A 270 2.32 -17.68 -6.23
C LEU A 270 2.09 -17.77 -7.75
N VAL A 271 2.94 -17.11 -8.54
CA VAL A 271 2.83 -17.13 -10.01
C VAL A 271 3.39 -18.39 -10.65
N ALA A 272 3.91 -19.33 -9.86
CA ALA A 272 4.34 -20.64 -10.34
C ALA A 272 3.18 -21.58 -10.71
N CYS A 273 1.95 -21.26 -10.30
CA CYS A 273 0.76 -22.02 -10.71
C CYS A 273 0.50 -21.83 -12.21
N ASP A 274 0.24 -22.94 -12.91
CA ASP A 274 -0.13 -22.95 -14.33
C ASP A 274 -1.17 -24.05 -14.57
N VAL A 275 -2.44 -23.70 -14.49
CA VAL A 275 -3.55 -24.61 -14.60
C VAL A 275 -4.55 -24.16 -15.66
N THR A 276 -5.11 -25.12 -16.40
CA THR A 276 -6.25 -24.91 -17.27
C THR A 276 -7.52 -25.29 -16.52
N LEU A 277 -8.42 -24.34 -16.33
CA LEU A 277 -9.78 -24.66 -15.85
C LEU A 277 -10.55 -25.33 -16.97
N VAL A 278 -11.13 -26.51 -16.67
CA VAL A 278 -11.86 -27.30 -17.65
C VAL A 278 -13.30 -27.58 -17.19
N ALA A 279 -14.21 -27.58 -18.16
CA ALA A 279 -15.57 -28.13 -17.96
C ALA A 279 -15.51 -29.65 -18.15
N GLN A 280 -15.92 -30.39 -17.12
CA GLN A 280 -15.97 -31.84 -17.17
C GLN A 280 -17.25 -32.31 -17.88
N LEU A 281 -17.10 -32.98 -19.01
CA LEU A 281 -18.17 -33.68 -19.71
C LEU A 281 -18.10 -35.20 -19.42
N ALA A 282 -19.11 -35.94 -19.87
CA ALA A 282 -19.18 -37.38 -19.58
C ALA A 282 -17.94 -38.18 -20.04
N ASN A 283 -17.33 -37.82 -21.18
CA ASN A 283 -16.22 -38.55 -21.76
C ASN A 283 -15.04 -37.67 -22.20
N THR A 284 -15.12 -36.36 -22.02
CA THR A 284 -14.09 -35.40 -22.42
C THR A 284 -14.05 -34.23 -21.45
N THR A 285 -13.05 -33.38 -21.60
CA THR A 285 -12.98 -32.05 -20.98
C THR A 285 -13.01 -30.99 -22.07
N GLU A 286 -13.48 -29.81 -21.74
CA GLU A 286 -13.43 -28.62 -22.57
C GLU A 286 -12.68 -27.52 -21.82
N ASP A 287 -11.68 -26.95 -22.48
CA ASP A 287 -10.88 -25.89 -21.90
C ASP A 287 -11.69 -24.59 -21.77
N ILE A 288 -11.71 -24.05 -20.57
CA ILE A 288 -12.43 -22.81 -20.26
C ILE A 288 -11.48 -21.63 -20.32
N THR A 289 -10.45 -21.66 -19.50
CA THR A 289 -9.45 -20.57 -19.39
C THR A 289 -8.21 -21.07 -18.67
N GLN A 290 -7.09 -20.42 -18.91
CA GLN A 290 -5.84 -20.68 -18.21
C GLN A 290 -5.66 -19.71 -17.05
N ILE A 291 -5.18 -20.22 -15.92
CA ILE A 291 -4.74 -19.44 -14.76
C ILE A 291 -3.24 -19.68 -14.62
N ASN A 292 -2.48 -18.71 -15.06
CA ASN A 292 -1.01 -18.72 -15.06
C ASN A 292 -0.47 -17.46 -14.38
N GLY A 293 0.84 -17.29 -14.39
CA GLY A 293 1.51 -16.14 -13.78
C GLY A 293 0.97 -14.78 -14.25
N ASP A 294 0.60 -14.65 -15.53
CA ASP A 294 0.07 -13.39 -16.08
C ASP A 294 -1.29 -13.02 -15.48
N VAL A 295 -2.14 -13.99 -15.24
CA VAL A 295 -3.44 -13.79 -14.60
C VAL A 295 -3.26 -13.54 -13.11
N ILE A 296 -2.46 -14.39 -12.44
CA ILE A 296 -2.25 -14.34 -10.99
C ILE A 296 -1.59 -13.02 -10.58
N SER A 297 -0.65 -12.51 -11.38
CA SER A 297 0.05 -11.25 -11.11
C SER A 297 -0.89 -10.04 -10.97
N GLN A 298 -2.08 -10.10 -11.59
CA GLN A 298 -3.09 -9.04 -11.49
C GLN A 298 -3.80 -9.03 -10.13
N TRP A 299 -3.70 -10.12 -9.38
CA TRP A 299 -4.31 -10.29 -8.06
C TRP A 299 -3.32 -10.11 -6.92
N VAL A 300 -2.01 -10.07 -7.22
CA VAL A 300 -0.95 -9.92 -6.22
C VAL A 300 -0.68 -8.45 -5.97
N THR A 301 -0.68 -8.08 -4.71
CA THR A 301 -0.24 -6.78 -4.20
C THR A 301 0.85 -6.99 -3.15
N PHE A 302 1.55 -5.93 -2.78
CA PHE A 302 2.60 -5.99 -1.77
C PHE A 302 2.28 -5.06 -0.62
N ASP A 303 2.55 -5.50 0.60
CA ASP A 303 2.47 -4.64 1.78
C ASP A 303 3.73 -3.76 1.93
N GLU A 304 3.77 -2.93 2.99
CA GLU A 304 4.91 -2.06 3.31
C GLU A 304 6.23 -2.80 3.61
N ASN A 305 6.18 -4.09 3.84
CA ASN A 305 7.33 -4.96 4.01
C ASN A 305 7.67 -5.77 2.76
N TYR A 306 7.00 -5.47 1.64
CA TYR A 306 7.11 -6.18 0.37
C TYR A 306 6.63 -7.63 0.41
N ALA A 307 5.87 -8.04 1.43
CA ALA A 307 5.26 -9.35 1.46
C ALA A 307 4.08 -9.40 0.47
N PRO A 308 4.02 -10.40 -0.43
CA PRO A 308 2.93 -10.52 -1.38
C PRO A 308 1.65 -10.90 -0.67
N THR A 309 0.55 -10.26 -1.05
CA THR A 309 -0.80 -10.52 -0.57
C THR A 309 -1.75 -10.63 -1.76
N PHE A 310 -2.84 -11.40 -1.61
CA PHE A 310 -3.87 -11.45 -2.63
C PHE A 310 -4.88 -10.32 -2.46
N ASN A 311 -5.23 -9.71 -3.56
CA ASN A 311 -6.41 -8.86 -3.66
C ASN A 311 -7.62 -9.75 -3.92
N GLU A 312 -8.20 -10.28 -2.85
CA GLU A 312 -9.37 -11.18 -2.89
C GLU A 312 -10.57 -10.56 -3.63
N ALA A 313 -10.73 -9.25 -3.56
CA ALA A 313 -11.81 -8.55 -4.25
C ALA A 313 -11.67 -8.63 -5.78
N VAL A 314 -10.47 -8.39 -6.31
CA VAL A 314 -10.20 -8.46 -7.76
C VAL A 314 -10.31 -9.91 -8.25
N MET A 315 -9.79 -10.86 -7.51
CA MET A 315 -9.91 -12.28 -7.86
C MET A 315 -11.37 -12.74 -7.84
N SER A 316 -12.15 -12.33 -6.84
CA SER A 316 -13.58 -12.67 -6.74
C SER A 316 -14.41 -12.03 -7.85
N GLU A 317 -14.07 -10.81 -8.27
CA GLU A 317 -14.70 -10.15 -9.42
C GLU A 317 -14.40 -10.91 -10.71
N TRP A 318 -13.14 -11.29 -10.93
CA TRP A 318 -12.75 -12.11 -12.05
C TRP A 318 -13.48 -13.45 -12.07
N ALA A 319 -13.52 -14.17 -10.94
CA ALA A 319 -14.22 -15.44 -10.80
C ALA A 319 -15.73 -15.27 -11.06
N SER A 320 -16.35 -14.20 -10.56
CA SER A 320 -17.76 -13.90 -10.77
C SER A 320 -18.09 -13.63 -12.25
N ALA A 321 -17.21 -12.91 -12.94
CA ALA A 321 -17.36 -12.67 -14.38
C ALA A 321 -17.24 -13.99 -15.18
N LEU A 322 -16.29 -14.85 -14.81
CA LEU A 322 -16.15 -16.17 -15.41
C LEU A 322 -17.41 -17.01 -15.17
N VAL A 323 -17.88 -17.10 -13.93
CA VAL A 323 -19.10 -17.85 -13.57
C VAL A 323 -20.31 -17.33 -14.34
N ALA A 324 -20.46 -16.01 -14.48
CA ALA A 324 -21.56 -15.42 -15.26
C ALA A 324 -21.53 -15.85 -16.73
N SER A 325 -20.34 -16.08 -17.30
CA SER A 325 -20.20 -16.57 -18.68
C SER A 325 -20.49 -18.09 -18.82
N LEU A 326 -20.29 -18.85 -17.76
CA LEU A 326 -20.48 -20.31 -17.76
C LEU A 326 -21.89 -20.75 -17.38
N ASN A 327 -22.56 -19.99 -16.50
CA ASN A 327 -23.88 -20.34 -16.01
C ASN A 327 -24.94 -20.22 -17.11
N THR A 328 -25.61 -21.35 -17.35
CA THR A 328 -26.67 -21.43 -18.37
C THR A 328 -28.03 -21.84 -17.81
N VAL A 329 -28.13 -22.37 -16.61
CA VAL A 329 -29.40 -22.68 -15.96
C VAL A 329 -30.28 -21.42 -15.90
N GLY A 330 -31.52 -21.52 -16.44
CA GLY A 330 -32.47 -20.42 -16.44
C GLY A 330 -32.16 -19.28 -17.41
N SER A 331 -31.00 -19.28 -18.08
CA SER A 331 -30.62 -18.23 -19.03
C SER A 331 -31.48 -18.26 -20.31
N THR A 332 -31.41 -17.15 -21.07
CA THR A 332 -31.96 -17.12 -22.41
C THR A 332 -30.99 -17.77 -23.39
N ARG A 333 -31.47 -18.73 -24.16
CA ARG A 333 -30.72 -19.42 -25.20
C ARG A 333 -31.32 -19.13 -26.57
N THR A 334 -30.47 -18.77 -27.53
CA THR A 334 -30.86 -18.65 -28.92
C THR A 334 -30.04 -19.63 -29.75
N TYR A 335 -30.72 -20.51 -30.46
CA TYR A 335 -30.08 -21.55 -31.24
C TYR A 335 -30.77 -21.75 -32.59
N THR A 336 -30.08 -22.43 -33.50
CA THR A 336 -30.64 -22.87 -34.77
C THR A 336 -31.02 -24.33 -34.64
N ARG A 337 -32.34 -24.62 -34.72
CA ARG A 337 -32.87 -26.01 -34.73
C ARG A 337 -32.31 -26.76 -35.95
N GLY A 338 -32.26 -28.07 -35.91
CA GLY A 338 -31.70 -28.90 -36.99
C GLY A 338 -32.36 -28.72 -38.36
N ASP A 339 -33.57 -28.21 -38.46
CA ASP A 339 -34.28 -27.85 -39.67
C ASP A 339 -34.07 -26.40 -40.13
N GLY A 340 -33.24 -25.62 -39.40
CA GLY A 340 -32.90 -24.24 -39.73
C GLY A 340 -33.77 -23.17 -39.02
N LYS A 341 -34.80 -23.55 -38.23
CA LYS A 341 -35.61 -22.60 -37.47
C LYS A 341 -34.76 -21.94 -36.34
N GLN A 342 -34.81 -20.62 -36.26
CA GLN A 342 -34.24 -19.88 -35.14
C GLN A 342 -35.20 -19.93 -33.96
N VAL A 343 -34.69 -20.37 -32.82
CA VAL A 343 -35.45 -20.50 -31.58
C VAL A 343 -34.77 -19.67 -30.49
N SER A 344 -35.59 -18.94 -29.71
CA SER A 344 -35.15 -18.27 -28.49
C SER A 344 -36.01 -18.70 -27.33
N VAL A 345 -35.42 -19.21 -26.28
CA VAL A 345 -36.11 -19.74 -25.10
C VAL A 345 -35.42 -19.30 -23.84
N SER A 346 -36.18 -18.97 -22.80
CA SER A 346 -35.67 -18.53 -21.50
C SER A 346 -36.25 -19.40 -20.39
N GLY A 347 -35.50 -19.56 -19.30
CA GLY A 347 -35.94 -20.34 -18.14
C GLY A 347 -35.65 -21.83 -18.27
N GLY A 348 -36.26 -22.61 -17.37
CA GLY A 348 -36.00 -24.04 -17.19
C GLY A 348 -34.87 -24.31 -16.20
N ASP A 349 -34.61 -25.60 -16.00
CA ASP A 349 -33.67 -26.07 -14.99
C ASP A 349 -32.50 -26.90 -15.56
N TYR A 350 -32.32 -26.89 -16.88
CA TYR A 350 -31.17 -27.52 -17.55
C TYR A 350 -30.03 -26.55 -17.72
N GLY A 351 -28.81 -27.06 -17.63
CA GLY A 351 -27.59 -26.34 -18.01
C GLY A 351 -26.50 -26.41 -16.96
N TRP A 352 -25.52 -25.54 -17.11
CA TRP A 352 -24.37 -25.39 -16.20
C TRP A 352 -24.73 -24.47 -15.04
N ALA A 353 -24.39 -24.89 -13.82
CA ALA A 353 -24.47 -24.06 -12.63
C ALA A 353 -23.14 -24.19 -11.85
N VAL A 354 -22.33 -23.18 -11.95
CA VAL A 354 -21.02 -23.07 -11.28
C VAL A 354 -21.21 -22.39 -9.93
N ASP A 355 -20.56 -22.91 -8.91
CA ASP A 355 -20.52 -22.28 -7.58
C ASP A 355 -19.30 -21.35 -7.49
N THR A 356 -19.57 -20.05 -7.37
CA THR A 356 -18.52 -19.02 -7.35
C THR A 356 -17.56 -19.19 -6.16
N SER A 357 -18.09 -19.51 -4.99
CA SER A 357 -17.28 -19.65 -3.79
C SER A 357 -16.35 -20.86 -3.87
N SER A 358 -16.86 -21.97 -4.38
CA SER A 358 -16.07 -23.17 -4.62
C SER A 358 -15.01 -22.94 -5.71
N LEU A 359 -15.31 -22.14 -6.73
CA LEU A 359 -14.35 -21.79 -7.77
C LEU A 359 -13.20 -20.95 -7.19
N VAL A 360 -13.51 -19.94 -6.39
CA VAL A 360 -12.51 -19.10 -5.71
C VAL A 360 -11.59 -19.98 -4.85
N SER A 361 -12.15 -20.82 -3.98
CA SER A 361 -11.35 -21.72 -3.13
C SER A 361 -10.50 -22.69 -3.95
N THR A 362 -11.02 -23.21 -5.07
CA THR A 362 -10.27 -24.09 -5.96
C THR A 362 -9.06 -23.39 -6.58
N ILE A 363 -9.22 -22.12 -6.96
CA ILE A 363 -8.14 -21.29 -7.50
C ILE A 363 -7.10 -20.97 -6.43
N GLU A 364 -7.53 -20.59 -5.22
CA GLU A 364 -6.64 -20.33 -4.08
C GLU A 364 -5.79 -21.54 -3.71
N ASP A 365 -6.42 -22.72 -3.66
CA ASP A 365 -5.73 -23.98 -3.41
C ASP A 365 -4.71 -24.31 -4.52
N ALA A 366 -5.09 -24.09 -5.78
CA ALA A 366 -4.21 -24.32 -6.92
C ALA A 366 -2.97 -23.40 -6.86
N ILE A 367 -3.15 -22.13 -6.56
CA ILE A 367 -2.07 -21.14 -6.42
C ILE A 367 -1.16 -21.50 -5.24
N THR A 368 -1.76 -21.81 -4.09
CA THR A 368 -1.01 -22.16 -2.86
C THR A 368 -0.13 -23.40 -3.07
N ASN A 369 -0.62 -24.36 -3.84
CA ASN A 369 0.10 -25.61 -4.13
C ASN A 369 0.98 -25.53 -5.40
N ALA A 370 1.06 -24.39 -6.08
CA ALA A 370 1.71 -24.20 -7.37
C ALA A 370 1.30 -25.32 -8.37
N SER A 371 -0.01 -25.60 -8.44
CA SER A 371 -0.58 -26.68 -9.23
C SER A 371 -0.33 -26.48 -10.72
N GLN A 372 -0.27 -27.62 -11.44
CA GLN A 372 -0.03 -27.65 -12.88
C GLN A 372 -1.08 -28.55 -13.55
N GLY A 373 -1.40 -28.26 -14.82
CA GLY A 373 -2.29 -29.09 -15.64
C GLY A 373 -3.76 -28.71 -15.51
N GLU A 374 -4.67 -29.69 -15.63
CA GLU A 374 -6.11 -29.43 -15.67
C GLU A 374 -6.76 -29.45 -14.29
N ILE A 375 -7.67 -28.53 -14.05
CA ILE A 375 -8.55 -28.49 -12.86
C ILE A 375 -9.99 -28.30 -13.31
N SER A 376 -10.87 -29.18 -12.86
CA SER A 376 -12.31 -29.06 -13.18
C SER A 376 -12.96 -27.88 -12.48
N VAL A 377 -13.77 -27.10 -13.22
CA VAL A 377 -14.62 -26.06 -12.65
C VAL A 377 -15.64 -26.70 -11.71
N PRO A 378 -15.76 -26.26 -10.46
CA PRO A 378 -16.73 -26.80 -9.51
C PRO A 378 -18.14 -26.43 -9.90
N CYS A 379 -18.96 -27.42 -10.24
CA CYS A 379 -20.34 -27.25 -10.68
C CYS A 379 -21.31 -27.97 -9.76
N SER A 380 -22.39 -27.31 -9.37
CA SER A 380 -23.52 -27.95 -8.71
C SER A 380 -24.43 -28.69 -9.71
N GLN A 381 -24.36 -28.31 -10.99
CA GLN A 381 -25.02 -28.96 -12.11
C GLN A 381 -24.19 -28.79 -13.38
N THR A 382 -24.17 -29.81 -14.24
CA THR A 382 -23.48 -29.80 -15.54
C THR A 382 -24.47 -29.99 -16.67
N GLY A 383 -24.19 -29.37 -17.82
CA GLY A 383 -24.84 -29.66 -19.10
C GLY A 383 -24.23 -30.90 -19.78
N ASN A 384 -24.91 -31.45 -20.79
CA ASN A 384 -24.43 -32.58 -21.59
C ASN A 384 -23.47 -32.19 -22.71
N GLY A 385 -23.26 -30.90 -22.93
CA GLY A 385 -22.35 -30.33 -23.90
C GLY A 385 -21.77 -29.02 -23.40
N PHE A 386 -20.71 -28.59 -24.04
CA PHE A 386 -20.11 -27.27 -23.83
C PHE A 386 -19.68 -26.74 -25.18
N THR A 387 -20.54 -25.91 -25.77
CA THR A 387 -20.35 -25.30 -27.09
C THR A 387 -20.49 -23.78 -26.98
N ALA A 388 -20.43 -23.09 -28.12
CA ALA A 388 -20.60 -21.63 -28.18
C ALA A 388 -21.81 -21.14 -27.36
N PRO A 389 -21.82 -19.90 -26.85
CA PRO A 389 -22.87 -19.38 -25.97
C PRO A 389 -24.29 -19.69 -26.44
N GLY A 390 -25.09 -20.34 -25.58
CA GLY A 390 -26.48 -20.70 -25.84
C GLY A 390 -26.74 -22.12 -26.34
N MET A 391 -25.69 -22.91 -26.58
CA MET A 391 -25.80 -24.33 -26.97
C MET A 391 -24.94 -25.19 -26.05
N ASP A 392 -25.45 -25.49 -24.87
CA ASP A 392 -24.77 -26.29 -23.85
C ASP A 392 -25.28 -27.74 -23.81
N TRP A 393 -25.70 -28.28 -24.97
CA TRP A 393 -26.23 -29.64 -25.10
C TRP A 393 -25.68 -30.38 -26.32
N GLY A 394 -25.79 -31.72 -26.25
CA GLY A 394 -25.58 -32.62 -27.37
C GLY A 394 -26.87 -32.95 -28.09
N ALA A 395 -27.38 -34.19 -27.95
CA ALA A 395 -28.74 -34.55 -28.41
C ALA A 395 -29.79 -33.82 -27.58
N TYR A 396 -30.95 -33.50 -28.17
CA TYR A 396 -32.02 -32.76 -27.50
C TYR A 396 -33.41 -33.06 -28.08
N CYS A 397 -34.44 -32.93 -27.24
CA CYS A 397 -35.84 -32.94 -27.65
C CYS A 397 -36.34 -31.49 -27.74
N ASP A 398 -36.79 -31.10 -28.93
CA ASP A 398 -37.43 -29.81 -29.23
C ASP A 398 -38.96 -29.99 -29.16
N VAL A 399 -39.65 -29.17 -28.38
CA VAL A 399 -41.10 -29.17 -28.23
C VAL A 399 -41.62 -27.81 -28.67
N ASP A 400 -42.08 -27.74 -29.90
CA ASP A 400 -42.62 -26.53 -30.50
C ASP A 400 -44.13 -26.44 -30.26
N LEU A 401 -44.49 -25.56 -29.33
CA LEU A 401 -45.90 -25.35 -28.93
C LEU A 401 -46.71 -24.60 -30.00
N THR A 402 -46.05 -23.85 -30.87
CA THR A 402 -46.69 -23.17 -32.00
C THR A 402 -47.09 -24.17 -33.08
N GLU A 403 -46.14 -25.07 -33.41
CA GLU A 403 -46.34 -26.11 -34.40
C GLU A 403 -47.15 -27.27 -33.88
N GLN A 404 -47.28 -27.41 -32.52
CA GLN A 404 -47.80 -28.60 -31.83
C GLN A 404 -47.07 -29.85 -32.32
N TYR A 405 -45.74 -29.76 -32.29
CA TYR A 405 -44.85 -30.77 -32.86
C TYR A 405 -43.60 -30.95 -31.99
N ALA A 406 -43.18 -32.18 -31.79
CA ALA A 406 -41.93 -32.47 -31.07
C ALA A 406 -40.96 -33.21 -32.00
N ARG A 407 -39.66 -32.91 -31.81
CA ARG A 407 -38.57 -33.49 -32.59
C ARG A 407 -37.43 -33.88 -31.64
N TYR A 408 -36.73 -34.94 -31.96
CA TYR A 408 -35.50 -35.32 -31.26
C TYR A 408 -34.33 -35.34 -32.25
N TYR A 409 -33.32 -34.60 -31.91
CA TYR A 409 -32.10 -34.43 -32.71
C TYR A 409 -30.92 -35.05 -32.02
N ASP A 410 -29.97 -35.60 -32.79
CA ASP A 410 -28.64 -35.96 -32.28
C ASP A 410 -27.75 -34.74 -32.07
N ALA A 411 -26.55 -34.94 -31.49
CA ALA A 411 -25.57 -33.90 -31.23
C ALA A 411 -25.03 -33.20 -32.52
N LYS A 412 -25.33 -33.74 -33.70
CA LYS A 412 -24.94 -33.17 -35.00
C LYS A 412 -26.11 -32.42 -35.66
N GLY A 413 -27.27 -32.36 -35.00
CA GLY A 413 -28.49 -31.76 -35.55
C GLY A 413 -29.25 -32.62 -36.54
N ASN A 414 -28.94 -33.92 -36.64
CA ASN A 414 -29.72 -34.83 -37.46
C ASN A 414 -31.03 -35.20 -36.75
N LEU A 415 -32.14 -35.14 -37.46
CA LEU A 415 -33.45 -35.56 -36.96
C LEU A 415 -33.47 -37.09 -36.79
N LEU A 416 -33.70 -37.56 -35.56
CA LEU A 416 -33.84 -38.98 -35.23
C LEU A 416 -35.27 -39.42 -35.04
N TRP A 417 -36.13 -38.50 -34.58
CA TRP A 417 -37.55 -38.78 -34.31
C TRP A 417 -38.39 -37.49 -34.38
N GLU A 418 -39.65 -37.65 -34.75
CA GLU A 418 -40.61 -36.54 -34.75
C GLU A 418 -42.05 -37.03 -34.55
N SER A 419 -42.91 -36.18 -34.00
CA SER A 419 -44.30 -36.45 -33.79
C SER A 419 -45.15 -35.18 -33.63
N GLY A 420 -46.38 -35.20 -34.12
CA GLY A 420 -47.38 -34.26 -33.64
C GLY A 420 -47.71 -34.52 -32.18
N ILE A 421 -48.06 -33.47 -31.45
CA ILE A 421 -48.32 -33.49 -30.01
C ILE A 421 -49.67 -32.84 -29.68
N VAL A 422 -50.11 -33.02 -28.43
CA VAL A 422 -51.11 -32.17 -27.81
C VAL A 422 -50.57 -31.68 -26.48
N SER A 423 -50.22 -30.42 -26.41
CA SER A 423 -49.66 -29.77 -25.21
C SER A 423 -50.77 -29.43 -24.17
N GLY A 424 -50.39 -28.79 -23.09
CA GLY A 424 -51.29 -28.24 -22.09
C GLY A 424 -52.27 -27.21 -22.65
N LYS A 425 -53.41 -27.03 -22.02
CA LYS A 425 -54.39 -26.01 -22.41
C LYS A 425 -53.78 -24.62 -22.32
N PRO A 426 -54.12 -23.73 -23.26
CA PRO A 426 -53.54 -22.38 -23.23
C PRO A 426 -54.08 -21.56 -22.06
N GLY A 427 -53.17 -20.91 -21.36
CA GLY A 427 -53.45 -20.01 -20.24
C GLY A 427 -53.63 -20.73 -18.91
N GLY A 428 -53.22 -20.08 -17.82
CA GLY A 428 -53.31 -20.60 -16.47
C GLY A 428 -52.33 -21.72 -16.15
N GLU A 429 -52.67 -22.53 -15.16
CA GLU A 429 -51.79 -23.58 -14.60
C GLU A 429 -51.69 -24.83 -15.49
N ASP A 430 -52.59 -24.98 -16.42
CA ASP A 430 -52.61 -26.10 -17.37
C ASP A 430 -51.71 -25.91 -18.58
N ALA A 431 -51.07 -24.74 -18.75
CA ALA A 431 -50.19 -24.49 -19.87
C ALA A 431 -48.86 -25.26 -19.73
N THR A 432 -48.37 -25.86 -20.83
CA THR A 432 -47.02 -26.45 -20.82
C THR A 432 -46.01 -25.35 -20.59
N PRO A 433 -45.19 -25.43 -19.54
CA PRO A 433 -44.21 -24.38 -19.24
C PRO A 433 -43.09 -24.37 -20.26
N THR A 434 -42.76 -23.16 -20.76
CA THR A 434 -41.64 -22.96 -21.65
C THR A 434 -40.30 -22.87 -20.89
N GLY A 435 -39.21 -23.31 -21.50
CA GLY A 435 -37.89 -23.33 -20.90
C GLY A 435 -37.03 -24.43 -21.47
N THR A 436 -35.78 -24.46 -21.01
CA THR A 436 -34.85 -25.56 -21.27
C THR A 436 -34.80 -26.47 -20.05
N TYR A 437 -35.40 -27.62 -20.14
CA TYR A 437 -35.47 -28.65 -19.09
C TYR A 437 -34.59 -29.83 -19.47
N TYR A 438 -34.57 -30.89 -18.66
CA TYR A 438 -33.96 -32.16 -19.00
C TYR A 438 -34.84 -33.34 -18.58
N LEU A 439 -34.68 -34.43 -19.29
CA LEU A 439 -35.39 -35.66 -18.96
C LEU A 439 -34.93 -36.19 -17.61
N LYS A 440 -35.86 -36.27 -16.65
CA LYS A 440 -35.55 -36.69 -15.27
C LYS A 440 -35.40 -38.21 -15.15
N THR A 441 -36.30 -38.96 -15.79
CA THR A 441 -36.31 -40.43 -15.70
C THR A 441 -37.21 -41.05 -16.80
N HIS A 442 -37.13 -42.37 -16.98
CA HIS A 442 -38.03 -43.18 -17.76
C HIS A 442 -38.83 -44.10 -16.84
N GLN A 443 -40.16 -44.17 -17.03
CA GLN A 443 -41.04 -45.06 -16.28
C GLN A 443 -42.03 -45.72 -17.22
N SER A 444 -42.17 -47.04 -17.10
CA SER A 444 -43.11 -47.81 -17.91
C SER A 444 -43.56 -49.07 -17.14
N PRO A 445 -44.89 -49.25 -16.89
CA PRO A 445 -45.95 -48.24 -16.93
C PRO A 445 -45.85 -47.24 -15.78
N SER A 446 -46.60 -46.14 -15.84
CA SER A 446 -46.68 -45.16 -14.76
C SER A 446 -48.12 -44.71 -14.52
N MET A 447 -48.44 -44.38 -13.25
CA MET A 447 -49.74 -43.82 -12.87
C MET A 447 -49.61 -42.32 -12.64
N LEU A 448 -50.14 -41.53 -13.54
CA LEU A 448 -50.23 -40.09 -13.40
C LEU A 448 -51.41 -39.70 -12.52
N ARG A 449 -51.20 -38.72 -11.64
CA ARG A 449 -52.20 -38.31 -10.65
C ARG A 449 -52.32 -36.81 -10.60
N GLY A 450 -53.56 -36.33 -10.61
CA GLY A 450 -53.86 -34.92 -10.37
C GLY A 450 -53.72 -34.51 -8.90
N PRO A 451 -54.06 -33.27 -8.57
CA PRO A 451 -54.09 -32.81 -7.18
C PRO A 451 -55.01 -33.67 -6.29
N LYS A 452 -54.72 -33.72 -5.00
CA LYS A 452 -55.60 -34.34 -4.03
C LYS A 452 -56.78 -33.42 -3.66
N LYS A 453 -57.98 -33.95 -3.68
CA LYS A 453 -59.16 -33.29 -3.14
C LYS A 453 -59.15 -33.30 -1.61
N GLU A 454 -60.10 -32.57 -0.99
CA GLU A 454 -60.24 -32.52 0.47
C GLU A 454 -60.56 -33.89 1.09
N ASP A 455 -61.20 -34.80 0.34
CA ASP A 455 -61.51 -36.19 0.75
C ASP A 455 -60.30 -37.13 0.65
N GLY A 456 -59.13 -36.62 0.26
CA GLY A 456 -57.86 -37.36 0.11
C GLY A 456 -57.72 -38.15 -1.19
N LYS A 457 -58.75 -38.16 -2.06
CA LYS A 457 -58.67 -38.79 -3.39
C LYS A 457 -58.07 -37.87 -4.39
N TYR A 458 -57.46 -38.43 -5.44
CA TYR A 458 -56.94 -37.64 -6.56
C TYR A 458 -58.13 -37.14 -7.42
N GLU A 459 -58.00 -35.98 -8.00
CA GLU A 459 -58.95 -35.40 -8.94
C GLU A 459 -59.10 -36.27 -10.17
N TRP A 460 -58.02 -36.83 -10.63
CA TRP A 460 -57.93 -37.77 -11.74
C TRP A 460 -56.75 -38.71 -11.55
N GLU A 461 -56.80 -39.86 -12.13
CA GLU A 461 -55.70 -40.83 -12.24
C GLU A 461 -55.74 -41.39 -13.67
N SER A 462 -54.53 -41.48 -14.32
CA SER A 462 -54.43 -42.01 -15.67
C SER A 462 -53.17 -42.90 -15.75
N GLU A 463 -53.36 -44.15 -16.16
CA GLU A 463 -52.25 -45.05 -16.45
C GLU A 463 -51.70 -44.73 -17.84
N VAL A 464 -50.38 -44.57 -17.94
CA VAL A 464 -49.66 -44.38 -19.20
C VAL A 464 -48.59 -45.47 -19.35
N GLN A 465 -48.32 -45.89 -20.57
CA GLN A 465 -47.32 -46.91 -20.82
C GLN A 465 -45.89 -46.34 -20.80
N TYR A 466 -45.73 -45.06 -21.17
CA TYR A 466 -44.43 -44.39 -21.27
C TYR A 466 -44.50 -43.02 -20.60
N TRP A 467 -43.75 -42.86 -19.49
CA TRP A 467 -43.67 -41.60 -18.77
C TRP A 467 -42.26 -41.07 -18.78
N MET A 468 -42.07 -39.89 -19.29
CA MET A 468 -40.78 -39.21 -19.50
C MET A 468 -40.87 -37.76 -18.95
N PRO A 469 -40.81 -37.60 -17.59
CA PRO A 469 -40.93 -36.30 -16.96
C PRO A 469 -39.70 -35.40 -17.20
N PHE A 470 -39.94 -34.10 -17.43
CA PHE A 470 -38.92 -33.09 -17.62
C PHE A 470 -39.08 -31.87 -16.68
N VAL A 471 -40.27 -31.55 -16.19
CA VAL A 471 -40.46 -30.54 -15.13
C VAL A 471 -40.74 -31.26 -13.82
N GLY A 472 -39.73 -31.44 -12.99
CA GLY A 472 -39.84 -32.30 -11.81
C GLY A 472 -40.40 -33.69 -12.18
N ASN A 473 -41.47 -34.14 -11.45
CA ASN A 473 -42.27 -35.31 -11.80
C ASN A 473 -43.73 -34.91 -12.15
N LEU A 474 -43.93 -33.66 -12.59
CA LEU A 474 -45.26 -33.09 -12.80
C LEU A 474 -45.62 -32.96 -14.28
N VAL A 475 -44.65 -32.55 -15.12
CA VAL A 475 -44.85 -32.40 -16.56
C VAL A 475 -43.83 -33.26 -17.31
N GLY A 476 -44.33 -33.99 -18.30
CA GLY A 476 -43.51 -34.90 -19.11
C GLY A 476 -44.12 -35.20 -20.45
N LEU A 477 -43.40 -35.96 -21.28
CA LEU A 477 -43.89 -36.59 -22.48
C LEU A 477 -44.51 -37.94 -22.09
N HIS A 478 -45.68 -38.26 -22.64
CA HIS A 478 -46.33 -39.57 -22.39
C HIS A 478 -47.33 -39.92 -23.49
N ASP A 479 -47.63 -41.18 -23.61
CA ASP A 479 -48.70 -41.66 -24.49
C ASP A 479 -50.08 -41.25 -23.97
N ALA A 480 -50.99 -40.94 -24.87
CA ALA A 480 -52.36 -40.55 -24.56
C ALA A 480 -53.34 -41.39 -25.41
N SER A 481 -53.40 -42.67 -25.10
CA SER A 481 -54.22 -43.66 -25.82
C SER A 481 -55.71 -43.36 -25.81
N TRP A 482 -56.19 -42.50 -24.90
CA TRP A 482 -57.60 -42.06 -24.81
C TRP A 482 -57.91 -40.92 -25.81
N GLN A 483 -56.92 -40.34 -26.46
CA GLN A 483 -57.14 -39.26 -27.43
C GLN A 483 -57.31 -39.81 -28.84
N PRO A 484 -58.25 -39.22 -29.66
CA PRO A 484 -58.36 -39.61 -31.05
C PRO A 484 -57.06 -39.30 -31.85
N SER A 485 -56.63 -40.19 -32.71
CA SER A 485 -55.42 -40.01 -33.49
C SER A 485 -55.37 -38.72 -34.36
N SER A 486 -56.57 -38.23 -34.75
CA SER A 486 -56.67 -36.99 -35.54
C SER A 486 -56.29 -35.72 -34.80
N VAL A 487 -56.26 -35.72 -33.44
CA VAL A 487 -55.85 -34.52 -32.68
C VAL A 487 -54.35 -34.22 -32.83
N PHE A 488 -53.55 -35.25 -33.00
CA PHE A 488 -52.09 -35.11 -33.14
C PHE A 488 -51.64 -34.55 -34.50
N SER A 489 -52.61 -34.42 -35.47
CA SER A 489 -52.35 -33.79 -36.74
C SER A 489 -52.97 -32.38 -36.85
N ASN A 490 -53.61 -31.93 -35.77
CA ASN A 490 -54.25 -30.63 -35.70
C ASN A 490 -53.54 -29.68 -34.72
N PRO A 491 -52.84 -28.65 -35.20
CA PRO A 491 -52.11 -27.75 -34.32
C PRO A 491 -52.99 -26.92 -33.38
N ASP A 492 -54.30 -26.88 -33.58
CA ASP A 492 -55.26 -26.19 -32.72
C ASP A 492 -55.92 -27.13 -31.68
N ALA A 493 -55.64 -28.43 -31.71
CA ALA A 493 -56.26 -29.40 -30.86
C ALA A 493 -56.06 -29.17 -29.37
N TYR A 494 -54.87 -28.65 -28.98
CA TYR A 494 -54.55 -28.36 -27.57
C TYR A 494 -55.51 -27.36 -26.90
N LYS A 495 -56.18 -26.51 -27.68
CA LYS A 495 -57.19 -25.57 -27.17
C LYS A 495 -58.43 -26.29 -26.59
N THR A 496 -58.76 -27.47 -27.11
CA THR A 496 -59.94 -28.26 -26.70
C THR A 496 -59.54 -29.53 -25.99
N TYR A 497 -58.51 -30.21 -26.47
CA TYR A 497 -58.04 -31.52 -25.97
C TYR A 497 -56.74 -31.40 -25.15
N GLY A 498 -56.32 -30.17 -24.79
CA GLY A 498 -55.09 -29.93 -24.05
C GLY A 498 -55.02 -30.65 -22.72
N SER A 499 -53.84 -31.02 -22.31
CA SER A 499 -53.51 -31.65 -21.03
C SER A 499 -53.50 -30.64 -19.88
N HIS A 500 -53.12 -31.10 -18.69
CA HIS A 500 -52.79 -30.25 -17.52
C HIS A 500 -51.31 -29.88 -17.49
N GLY A 501 -50.70 -29.64 -18.67
CA GLY A 501 -49.29 -29.22 -18.80
C GLY A 501 -48.41 -30.26 -19.51
N CYS A 502 -48.75 -31.53 -19.50
CA CYS A 502 -47.98 -32.58 -20.17
C CYS A 502 -48.01 -32.47 -21.70
N VAL A 503 -47.08 -33.10 -22.35
CA VAL A 503 -46.98 -33.26 -23.81
C VAL A 503 -47.47 -34.66 -24.18
N ASN A 504 -48.72 -34.71 -24.65
CA ASN A 504 -49.39 -35.96 -25.08
C ASN A 504 -48.86 -36.39 -26.45
N LEU A 505 -48.63 -37.68 -26.59
CA LEU A 505 -48.12 -38.31 -27.80
C LEU A 505 -49.04 -39.46 -28.27
N PRO A 506 -49.05 -39.79 -29.57
CA PRO A 506 -49.56 -41.11 -30.01
C PRO A 506 -48.75 -42.21 -29.32
N THR A 507 -49.39 -43.35 -28.95
CA THR A 507 -48.75 -44.42 -28.17
C THR A 507 -47.53 -45.02 -28.87
N ASP A 508 -47.58 -45.21 -30.19
CA ASP A 508 -46.47 -45.68 -31.01
C ASP A 508 -45.32 -44.70 -31.00
N LYS A 509 -45.60 -43.42 -31.12
CA LYS A 509 -44.60 -42.35 -31.08
C LYS A 509 -43.96 -42.17 -29.70
N ALA A 510 -44.74 -42.33 -28.65
CA ALA A 510 -44.23 -42.36 -27.28
C ALA A 510 -43.28 -43.55 -27.04
N ALA A 511 -43.62 -44.73 -27.59
CA ALA A 511 -42.74 -45.90 -27.54
C ALA A 511 -41.40 -45.66 -28.28
N GLU A 512 -41.47 -45.06 -29.47
CA GLU A 512 -40.28 -44.74 -30.25
C GLU A 512 -39.31 -43.81 -29.49
N ILE A 513 -39.80 -42.64 -29.01
CA ILE A 513 -38.96 -41.66 -28.30
C ILE A 513 -38.45 -42.23 -26.96
N TYR A 514 -39.28 -43.00 -26.23
CA TYR A 514 -38.88 -43.65 -24.99
C TYR A 514 -37.66 -44.57 -25.17
N GLY A 515 -37.53 -45.20 -26.34
CA GLY A 515 -36.40 -46.07 -26.65
C GLY A 515 -35.10 -45.36 -27.02
N ILE A 516 -35.13 -44.08 -27.32
CA ILE A 516 -33.96 -43.34 -27.83
C ILE A 516 -33.52 -42.18 -26.96
N ILE A 517 -34.44 -41.43 -26.34
CA ILE A 517 -34.11 -40.31 -25.45
C ILE A 517 -33.44 -40.82 -24.18
N GLN A 518 -32.45 -40.11 -23.64
CA GLN A 518 -31.73 -40.52 -22.45
C GLN A 518 -32.03 -39.62 -21.25
N ASN A 519 -31.92 -40.18 -20.03
CA ASN A 519 -31.95 -39.35 -18.82
C ASN A 519 -30.87 -38.29 -18.87
N GLY A 520 -31.25 -37.04 -18.61
CA GLY A 520 -30.35 -35.90 -18.71
C GLY A 520 -30.41 -35.17 -20.05
N ASP A 521 -31.00 -35.78 -21.11
CA ASP A 521 -31.15 -35.08 -22.38
C ASP A 521 -32.04 -33.84 -22.24
N PRO A 522 -31.63 -32.71 -22.83
CA PRO A 522 -32.42 -31.50 -22.83
C PRO A 522 -33.80 -31.69 -23.49
N VAL A 523 -34.80 -31.12 -22.86
CA VAL A 523 -36.16 -30.95 -23.42
C VAL A 523 -36.43 -29.46 -23.50
N ILE A 524 -36.40 -28.93 -24.71
CA ILE A 524 -36.53 -27.49 -24.99
C ILE A 524 -37.96 -27.20 -25.40
N VAL A 525 -38.69 -26.48 -24.57
CA VAL A 525 -40.09 -26.14 -24.81
C VAL A 525 -40.24 -24.68 -25.14
N HIS A 526 -40.76 -24.36 -26.30
CA HIS A 526 -40.88 -22.98 -26.78
C HIS A 526 -42.15 -22.76 -27.65
N TRP A 527 -42.48 -21.50 -27.90
CA TRP A 527 -43.53 -21.08 -28.83
C TRP A 527 -42.96 -20.80 -30.24
#